data_f40f8252e41f76ae4306662d215e3179
#
_entry.id   f40f8252e41f76ae4306662d215e3179
#
_cell.length_a   1.000
_cell.length_b   1.000
_cell.length_c   1.000
_cell.angle_alpha   90.00
_cell.angle_beta   90.00
_cell.angle_gamma   90.00
#
_symmetry.space_group_name_H-M   'P 1'
#
loop_
_entity.id
_entity.type
_entity.pdbx_description
1 polymer ?
#
loop_
_entity_poly.entity_id
_entity_poly.type
_entity_poly.pdbx_seq_one_letter_code
_entity_poly.pdbx_strand_id
1 'polypeptide(L)'
;MTIRHFARRRAGVAVLGLVAALTLGACSGGGSSVNAGGTAGGGPTEAPTTPVKAAAVALTPASGAGDVAPGAPAKVTVANGTIGAVTLTNADGKQVQGQPSPDKKSWSSTEDLGYGKTYTWSGQATGEDGKQVQINGSFTTVKPRRQMQGSLNVGDGQTYGIAMPIALTFPSPVKDKASVERALSVETTPKTEGSWAWLEGDTSVHWRPKEYFKPNTKVVVSANIYGVSMGDGVYGKQDVSASFNIGRSQIVKGNTQEHTMQVVRDGQQVMDFPVSYGLDSDPGRVTHSGTHVVMSKHATYSMSNPRYGYTDVNVPWAVRISNNGEFIHGLAGSIWAQGKKNISHGCLNLSPANAKIYYDSVLPGDPVEISGSTQQLGAKDGDYNDWTYDWASWTKLSALSA
;
A
#
# COMPACT_ATOMS: atom_id res chain seq x y z
N MET A 1 23.48 -6.50 6.78
CA MET A 1 22.11 -6.18 6.36
C MET A 1 22.23 -5.52 4.99
N THR A 2 22.11 -6.32 3.93
CA THR A 2 22.47 -5.93 2.56
C THR A 2 21.20 -5.42 1.88
N ILE A 3 21.11 -4.11 1.63
CA ILE A 3 20.01 -3.47 0.91
C ILE A 3 20.17 -3.81 -0.57
N ARG A 4 19.29 -4.68 -1.08
CA ARG A 4 19.19 -4.93 -2.52
C ARG A 4 18.22 -3.91 -3.14
N HIS A 5 18.75 -3.02 -3.96
CA HIS A 5 17.94 -2.16 -4.83
C HIS A 5 17.28 -3.04 -5.90
N PHE A 6 15.97 -3.21 -5.82
CA PHE A 6 15.18 -3.82 -6.89
C PHE A 6 14.88 -2.76 -7.97
N ALA A 7 15.30 -3.03 -9.20
CA ALA A 7 14.98 -2.23 -10.36
C ALA A 7 13.45 -2.28 -10.61
N ARG A 8 12.80 -1.12 -10.63
CA ARG A 8 11.38 -0.95 -10.94
C ARG A 8 11.07 -1.47 -12.35
N ARG A 9 10.39 -2.61 -12.48
CA ARG A 9 9.67 -2.98 -13.70
C ARG A 9 8.27 -2.36 -13.63
N ARG A 10 8.11 -1.19 -14.23
CA ARG A 10 6.78 -0.59 -14.42
C ARG A 10 6.10 -1.26 -15.62
N ALA A 11 5.02 -1.98 -15.40
CA ALA A 11 4.12 -2.44 -16.45
C ALA A 11 3.36 -1.22 -16.99
N GLY A 12 3.58 -0.88 -18.25
CA GLY A 12 2.86 0.19 -18.94
C GLY A 12 1.43 -0.25 -19.22
N VAL A 13 0.46 0.44 -18.64
CA VAL A 13 -0.95 0.33 -19.02
C VAL A 13 -1.14 1.19 -20.28
N ALA A 14 -1.37 0.53 -21.42
CA ALA A 14 -1.77 1.18 -22.66
C ALA A 14 -3.27 1.56 -22.57
N VAL A 15 -3.56 2.83 -22.43
CA VAL A 15 -4.93 3.35 -22.59
C VAL A 15 -5.16 3.59 -24.08
N LEU A 16 -6.00 2.76 -24.71
CA LEU A 16 -6.53 2.99 -26.04
C LEU A 16 -7.58 4.12 -25.97
N GLY A 17 -7.22 5.31 -26.44
CA GLY A 17 -8.17 6.40 -26.66
C GLY A 17 -8.91 6.22 -27.98
N LEU A 18 -10.21 6.03 -27.90
CA LEU A 18 -11.13 6.02 -29.05
C LEU A 18 -11.35 7.47 -29.52
N VAL A 19 -10.85 7.80 -30.70
CA VAL A 19 -11.17 9.09 -31.37
C VAL A 19 -12.43 8.89 -32.21
N ALA A 20 -13.53 9.52 -31.83
CA ALA A 20 -14.73 9.62 -32.63
C ALA A 20 -14.59 10.75 -33.64
N ALA A 21 -14.59 10.44 -34.93
CA ALA A 21 -14.65 11.40 -36.01
C ALA A 21 -16.09 11.85 -36.25
N LEU A 22 -16.38 13.11 -36.03
CA LEU A 22 -17.63 13.76 -36.43
C LEU A 22 -17.47 14.33 -37.85
N THR A 23 -18.17 13.72 -38.82
CA THR A 23 -18.35 14.29 -40.16
C THR A 23 -19.56 15.21 -40.16
N LEU A 24 -19.33 16.45 -40.44
CA LEU A 24 -20.39 17.43 -40.80
C LEU A 24 -20.45 17.60 -42.32
N GLY A 25 -21.49 17.09 -42.91
CA GLY A 25 -21.86 17.40 -44.29
C GLY A 25 -22.59 18.73 -44.40
N ALA A 26 -22.27 19.50 -45.41
CA ALA A 26 -23.14 20.56 -45.87
C ALA A 26 -23.18 20.56 -47.42
N CYS A 27 -24.37 20.29 -47.95
CA CYS A 27 -24.74 20.43 -49.34
C CYS A 27 -25.18 21.87 -49.64
N SER A 28 -24.93 22.32 -50.81
CA SER A 28 -25.78 23.03 -51.77
C SER A 28 -24.89 23.93 -52.63
N GLY A 29 -25.03 23.99 -53.88
CA GLY A 29 -26.02 23.90 -54.84
C GLY A 29 -25.69 24.84 -55.99
N GLY A 30 -25.74 24.31 -57.18
CA GLY A 30 -26.29 24.95 -58.36
C GLY A 30 -25.49 25.98 -59.16
N GLY A 31 -25.33 25.71 -60.44
CA GLY A 31 -25.25 26.77 -61.44
C GLY A 31 -24.26 26.53 -62.57
N SER A 32 -24.72 25.92 -63.58
CA SER A 32 -24.56 25.92 -65.02
C SER A 32 -23.49 26.72 -65.75
N SER A 33 -22.79 25.99 -66.64
CA SER A 33 -22.44 26.21 -68.06
C SER A 33 -21.65 27.50 -68.47
N VAL A 34 -20.61 27.36 -69.27
CA VAL A 34 -20.46 27.19 -70.69
C VAL A 34 -19.01 27.14 -71.14
N ASN A 35 -18.83 26.47 -72.16
CA ASN A 35 -17.82 26.14 -73.11
C ASN A 35 -16.81 27.21 -73.47
N ALA A 36 -15.53 26.85 -73.65
CA ALA A 36 -14.82 26.92 -74.91
C ALA A 36 -13.29 26.73 -74.72
N GLY A 37 -12.74 25.79 -75.36
CA GLY A 37 -11.55 25.57 -76.08
C GLY A 37 -10.25 26.34 -75.76
N GLY A 38 -9.18 25.60 -75.52
CA GLY A 38 -7.80 26.12 -75.48
C GLY A 38 -6.79 25.04 -75.09
N THR A 39 -6.00 24.66 -76.08
CA THR A 39 -4.92 23.71 -76.20
C THR A 39 -3.92 23.63 -75.05
N ALA A 40 -3.55 22.40 -74.76
CA ALA A 40 -2.33 21.77 -74.25
C ALA A 40 -1.15 22.66 -73.84
N GLY A 41 -0.75 22.50 -72.58
CA GLY A 41 0.56 22.75 -72.02
C GLY A 41 0.70 21.91 -70.76
N GLY A 42 1.17 20.67 -70.92
CA GLY A 42 1.47 19.77 -69.75
C GLY A 42 2.74 20.26 -69.07
N GLY A 43 2.55 21.03 -68.01
CA GLY A 43 3.56 21.21 -66.97
C GLY A 43 3.40 20.12 -65.92
N PRO A 44 4.49 19.61 -65.32
CA PRO A 44 4.35 18.63 -64.26
C PRO A 44 3.61 19.25 -63.07
N THR A 45 2.47 18.67 -62.76
CA THR A 45 1.69 19.03 -61.57
C THR A 45 2.58 18.60 -60.37
N GLU A 46 3.24 19.56 -59.72
CA GLU A 46 3.85 19.34 -58.42
C GLU A 46 2.73 18.88 -57.46
N ALA A 47 2.91 17.62 -56.98
CA ALA A 47 2.03 17.12 -55.89
C ALA A 47 2.15 18.10 -54.71
N PRO A 48 1.05 18.40 -54.00
CA PRO A 48 1.09 19.29 -52.86
C PRO A 48 2.05 18.69 -51.81
N THR A 49 3.23 19.27 -51.68
CA THR A 49 4.18 18.92 -50.62
C THR A 49 3.56 19.35 -49.30
N THR A 50 3.15 18.37 -48.49
CA THR A 50 2.74 18.62 -47.11
C THR A 50 3.86 19.41 -46.42
N PRO A 51 3.59 20.56 -45.80
CA PRO A 51 4.63 21.35 -45.14
C PRO A 51 5.34 20.53 -44.10
N VAL A 52 6.63 20.35 -44.25
CA VAL A 52 7.47 19.63 -43.30
C VAL A 52 7.54 20.44 -42.00
N LYS A 53 7.21 19.81 -40.89
CA LYS A 53 7.02 20.51 -39.60
C LYS A 53 8.32 20.53 -38.79
N ALA A 54 8.57 21.68 -38.13
CA ALA A 54 9.63 21.78 -37.13
C ALA A 54 9.32 20.93 -35.90
N ALA A 55 10.36 20.45 -35.22
CA ALA A 55 10.20 19.74 -33.96
C ALA A 55 9.55 20.60 -32.89
N ALA A 56 8.55 20.08 -32.20
CA ALA A 56 7.95 20.70 -31.03
C ALA A 56 8.35 19.94 -29.77
N VAL A 57 9.06 20.61 -28.86
CA VAL A 57 9.59 20.03 -27.61
C VAL A 57 8.67 20.38 -26.47
N ALA A 58 8.27 19.38 -25.65
CA ALA A 58 7.56 19.56 -24.41
C ALA A 58 8.33 18.92 -23.23
N LEU A 59 8.45 19.67 -22.14
CA LEU A 59 9.15 19.28 -20.92
C LEU A 59 8.13 18.97 -19.81
N THR A 60 8.36 17.90 -19.09
CA THR A 60 7.63 17.56 -17.87
C THR A 60 8.63 17.25 -16.77
N PRO A 61 8.74 18.05 -15.70
CA PRO A 61 8.01 19.30 -15.44
C PRO A 61 8.29 20.38 -16.47
N ALA A 62 7.36 21.33 -16.61
CA ALA A 62 7.56 22.50 -17.49
C ALA A 62 8.74 23.34 -17.03
N SER A 63 9.39 24.06 -17.96
CA SER A 63 10.46 25.00 -17.62
C SER A 63 9.95 26.08 -16.66
N GLY A 64 10.69 26.37 -15.60
CA GLY A 64 10.32 27.30 -14.55
C GLY A 64 9.42 26.73 -13.44
N ALA A 65 9.01 25.46 -13.53
CA ALA A 65 8.19 24.84 -12.48
C ALA A 65 8.94 24.78 -11.14
N GLY A 66 8.25 25.19 -10.07
CA GLY A 66 8.70 25.08 -8.69
C GLY A 66 7.97 23.96 -7.94
N ASP A 67 8.49 23.58 -6.78
CA ASP A 67 7.87 22.62 -5.85
C ASP A 67 7.44 21.28 -6.49
N VAL A 68 8.21 20.84 -7.49
CA VAL A 68 7.94 19.58 -8.20
C VAL A 68 8.14 18.38 -7.26
N ALA A 69 7.19 17.44 -7.25
CA ALA A 69 7.33 16.19 -6.50
C ALA A 69 8.47 15.34 -7.08
N PRO A 70 9.49 14.95 -6.29
CA PRO A 70 10.69 14.28 -6.82
C PRO A 70 10.46 12.81 -7.24
N GLY A 71 9.40 12.16 -6.76
CA GLY A 71 9.07 10.79 -7.13
C GLY A 71 8.43 10.62 -8.53
N ALA A 72 8.04 11.74 -9.19
CA ALA A 72 7.51 11.69 -10.53
C ALA A 72 8.66 11.72 -11.58
N PRO A 73 8.59 10.89 -12.65
CA PRO A 73 9.61 10.91 -13.69
C PRO A 73 9.67 12.25 -14.43
N ALA A 74 10.87 12.78 -14.58
CA ALA A 74 11.11 13.90 -15.48
C ALA A 74 11.13 13.39 -16.93
N LYS A 75 10.47 14.12 -17.87
CA LYS A 75 10.26 13.65 -19.23
C LYS A 75 10.44 14.76 -20.26
N VAL A 76 11.02 14.43 -21.42
CA VAL A 76 10.99 15.23 -22.64
C VAL A 76 10.16 14.48 -23.68
N THR A 77 9.31 15.18 -24.40
CA THR A 77 8.60 14.63 -25.57
C THR A 77 8.82 15.53 -26.77
N VAL A 78 8.94 14.95 -27.96
CA VAL A 78 9.14 15.67 -29.23
C VAL A 78 8.06 15.23 -30.23
N ALA A 79 7.28 16.19 -30.70
CA ALA A 79 6.39 16.01 -31.84
C ALA A 79 7.06 16.52 -33.11
N ASN A 80 6.72 15.93 -34.26
CA ASN A 80 7.25 16.26 -35.59
C ASN A 80 8.80 16.20 -35.67
N GLY A 81 9.39 15.21 -35.00
CA GLY A 81 10.84 15.03 -34.97
C GLY A 81 11.30 13.96 -34.00
N THR A 82 12.61 13.92 -33.76
CA THR A 82 13.24 12.95 -32.86
C THR A 82 14.26 13.62 -31.95
N ILE A 83 14.49 13.02 -30.77
CA ILE A 83 15.52 13.43 -29.81
C ILE A 83 16.88 12.98 -30.35
N GLY A 84 17.83 13.91 -30.51
CA GLY A 84 19.22 13.63 -30.80
C GLY A 84 19.98 13.26 -29.51
N ALA A 85 20.08 14.22 -28.61
CA ALA A 85 20.68 14.01 -27.29
C ALA A 85 19.89 14.81 -26.24
N VAL A 86 19.79 14.28 -25.02
CA VAL A 86 19.19 14.98 -23.88
C VAL A 86 19.87 14.56 -22.58
N THR A 87 20.11 15.53 -21.73
CA THR A 87 20.59 15.34 -20.36
C THR A 87 19.74 16.14 -19.40
N LEU A 88 19.61 15.63 -18.19
CA LEU A 88 19.04 16.33 -17.05
C LEU A 88 20.08 16.33 -15.94
N THR A 89 20.51 17.52 -15.50
CA THR A 89 21.62 17.64 -14.54
C THR A 89 21.18 18.49 -13.36
N ASN A 90 21.54 18.10 -12.13
CA ASN A 90 21.28 18.92 -10.95
C ASN A 90 22.36 20.00 -10.78
N ALA A 91 22.14 20.93 -9.85
CA ALA A 91 23.07 22.04 -9.58
C ALA A 91 24.45 21.56 -9.07
N ASP A 92 24.56 20.35 -8.55
CA ASP A 92 25.83 19.75 -8.08
C ASP A 92 26.59 19.08 -9.24
N GLY A 93 26.09 19.15 -10.49
CA GLY A 93 26.68 18.53 -11.66
C GLY A 93 26.34 17.05 -11.85
N LYS A 94 25.52 16.45 -10.97
CA LYS A 94 25.10 15.05 -11.14
C LYS A 94 24.07 14.95 -12.26
N GLN A 95 24.37 14.12 -13.26
CA GLN A 95 23.44 13.77 -14.33
C GLN A 95 22.43 12.72 -13.84
N VAL A 96 21.14 12.94 -14.10
CA VAL A 96 20.05 12.02 -13.81
C VAL A 96 20.04 10.89 -14.83
N GLN A 97 19.94 9.65 -14.35
CA GLN A 97 19.78 8.50 -15.21
C GLN A 97 18.43 8.51 -15.92
N GLY A 98 18.42 8.17 -17.19
CA GLY A 98 17.20 8.10 -17.98
C GLY A 98 17.42 7.41 -19.32
N GLN A 99 16.32 7.14 -20.02
CA GLN A 99 16.35 6.40 -21.26
C GLN A 99 15.42 7.00 -22.31
N PRO A 100 15.83 7.01 -23.59
CA PRO A 100 14.96 7.37 -24.70
C PRO A 100 13.95 6.25 -24.98
N SER A 101 12.79 6.60 -25.54
CA SER A 101 11.88 5.63 -26.15
C SER A 101 12.49 5.03 -27.42
N PRO A 102 12.06 3.80 -27.85
CA PRO A 102 12.57 3.15 -29.06
C PRO A 102 12.42 4.00 -30.33
N ASP A 103 11.35 4.79 -30.42
CA ASP A 103 11.07 5.72 -31.54
C ASP A 103 11.80 7.07 -31.43
N LYS A 104 12.59 7.27 -30.37
CA LYS A 104 13.29 8.51 -30.03
C LYS A 104 12.39 9.74 -29.93
N LYS A 105 11.10 9.57 -29.69
CA LYS A 105 10.16 10.68 -29.51
C LYS A 105 10.01 11.11 -28.06
N SER A 106 10.52 10.36 -27.12
CA SER A 106 10.56 10.74 -25.71
C SER A 106 11.81 10.26 -25.00
N TRP A 107 12.13 10.94 -23.90
CA TRP A 107 13.12 10.52 -22.90
C TRP A 107 12.49 10.63 -21.52
N SER A 108 12.76 9.69 -20.62
CA SER A 108 12.25 9.72 -19.23
C SER A 108 13.36 9.36 -18.26
N SER A 109 13.39 10.04 -17.10
CA SER A 109 14.25 9.62 -16.00
C SER A 109 13.86 8.22 -15.50
N THR A 110 14.88 7.45 -15.09
CA THR A 110 14.73 6.10 -14.55
C THR A 110 15.04 6.02 -13.04
N GLU A 111 15.54 7.12 -12.47
CA GLU A 111 15.74 7.30 -11.03
C GLU A 111 14.88 8.44 -10.50
N ASP A 112 14.58 8.41 -9.20
CA ASP A 112 13.88 9.49 -8.52
C ASP A 112 14.80 10.71 -8.38
N LEU A 113 14.20 11.91 -8.42
CA LEU A 113 14.90 13.16 -8.21
C LEU A 113 15.13 13.41 -6.71
N GLY A 114 16.13 14.24 -6.37
CA GLY A 114 16.36 14.65 -4.98
C GLY A 114 15.42 15.77 -4.55
N TYR A 115 15.16 15.88 -3.26
CA TYR A 115 14.44 17.00 -2.65
C TYR A 115 15.25 18.30 -2.67
N GLY A 116 14.58 19.44 -2.91
CA GLY A 116 15.15 20.79 -2.83
C GLY A 116 16.29 21.04 -3.82
N LYS A 117 16.24 20.41 -4.99
CA LYS A 117 17.25 20.52 -6.04
C LYS A 117 16.72 21.26 -7.26
N THR A 118 17.58 22.06 -7.89
CA THR A 118 17.34 22.59 -9.22
C THR A 118 17.89 21.61 -10.27
N TYR A 119 17.09 21.34 -11.29
CA TYR A 119 17.46 20.50 -12.41
C TYR A 119 17.41 21.29 -13.70
N THR A 120 18.39 21.09 -14.58
CA THR A 120 18.54 21.78 -15.86
C THR A 120 18.52 20.77 -16.99
N TRP A 121 17.65 20.99 -17.96
CA TRP A 121 17.60 20.26 -19.23
C TRP A 121 18.63 20.83 -20.20
N SER A 122 19.31 19.96 -20.93
CA SER A 122 20.18 20.32 -22.05
C SER A 122 20.10 19.25 -23.14
N GLY A 123 20.05 19.68 -24.40
CA GLY A 123 19.99 18.73 -25.51
C GLY A 123 19.47 19.33 -26.80
N GLN A 124 19.19 18.46 -27.77
CA GLN A 124 18.73 18.83 -29.11
C GLN A 124 17.74 17.80 -29.66
N ALA A 125 16.74 18.30 -30.38
CA ALA A 125 15.83 17.51 -31.18
C ALA A 125 15.97 17.93 -32.66
N THR A 126 15.77 17.01 -33.60
CA THR A 126 15.78 17.27 -35.04
C THR A 126 14.36 17.14 -35.56
N GLY A 127 13.85 18.19 -36.22
CA GLY A 127 12.53 18.23 -36.83
C GLY A 127 12.46 17.41 -38.13
N GLU A 128 11.24 17.14 -38.60
CA GLU A 128 11.00 16.56 -39.91
C GLU A 128 11.56 17.45 -41.05
N ASP A 129 11.68 18.75 -40.78
CA ASP A 129 12.30 19.76 -41.68
C ASP A 129 13.85 19.72 -41.66
N GLY A 130 14.45 18.77 -40.93
CA GLY A 130 15.90 18.60 -40.78
C GLY A 130 16.57 19.64 -39.87
N LYS A 131 15.82 20.60 -39.30
CA LYS A 131 16.36 21.63 -38.44
C LYS A 131 16.46 21.17 -36.99
N GLN A 132 17.47 21.68 -36.31
CA GLN A 132 17.66 21.41 -34.89
C GLN A 132 16.89 22.41 -34.02
N VAL A 133 16.24 21.90 -32.96
CA VAL A 133 15.58 22.67 -31.92
C VAL A 133 16.26 22.33 -30.58
N GLN A 134 16.62 23.34 -29.80
CA GLN A 134 17.27 23.18 -28.52
C GLN A 134 16.26 22.66 -27.47
N ILE A 135 16.71 21.70 -26.68
CA ILE A 135 16.03 21.24 -25.47
C ILE A 135 16.72 21.93 -24.29
N ASN A 136 16.11 22.97 -23.77
CA ASN A 136 16.61 23.71 -22.61
C ASN A 136 15.47 24.09 -21.65
N GLY A 137 15.80 24.24 -20.41
CA GLY A 137 14.84 24.61 -19.36
C GLY A 137 15.34 24.15 -17.98
N SER A 138 14.69 24.63 -16.95
CA SER A 138 15.01 24.22 -15.58
C SER A 138 13.75 24.14 -14.73
N PHE A 139 13.80 23.38 -13.65
CA PHE A 139 12.75 23.31 -12.64
C PHE A 139 13.37 23.02 -11.28
N THR A 140 12.59 23.25 -10.20
CA THR A 140 13.02 22.93 -8.83
C THR A 140 12.08 21.93 -8.20
N THR A 141 12.67 20.99 -7.46
CA THR A 141 11.89 20.04 -6.65
C THR A 141 11.54 20.65 -5.30
N VAL A 142 10.43 20.20 -4.71
CA VAL A 142 9.98 20.62 -3.39
C VAL A 142 11.06 20.45 -2.33
N LYS A 143 11.19 21.46 -1.45
CA LYS A 143 12.05 21.43 -0.26
C LYS A 143 11.15 21.16 0.96
N PRO A 144 11.07 19.92 1.46
CA PRO A 144 10.19 19.59 2.57
C PRO A 144 10.64 20.29 3.85
N ARG A 145 9.69 20.72 4.68
CA ARG A 145 9.96 21.16 6.04
C ARG A 145 10.45 19.97 6.90
N ARG A 146 9.89 18.79 6.67
CA ARG A 146 10.24 17.53 7.31
C ARG A 146 9.96 16.36 6.38
N GLN A 147 10.78 15.33 6.48
CA GLN A 147 10.52 14.04 5.84
C GLN A 147 10.05 13.03 6.89
N MET A 148 9.10 12.18 6.52
CA MET A 148 8.52 11.16 7.40
C MET A 148 8.62 9.78 6.77
N GLN A 149 9.07 8.81 7.59
CA GLN A 149 9.23 7.42 7.19
C GLN A 149 8.00 6.63 7.61
N GLY A 150 7.42 5.85 6.68
CA GLY A 150 6.44 4.82 6.98
C GLY A 150 7.11 3.48 7.31
N SER A 151 6.47 2.68 8.16
CA SER A 151 6.94 1.33 8.55
C SER A 151 5.81 0.32 8.39
N LEU A 152 6.08 -0.77 7.69
CA LEU A 152 5.15 -1.90 7.54
C LEU A 152 5.28 -2.89 8.71
N ASN A 153 4.15 -3.49 9.13
CA ASN A 153 4.11 -4.56 10.13
C ASN A 153 4.42 -5.95 9.53
N VAL A 154 4.53 -6.05 8.22
CA VAL A 154 4.84 -7.28 7.47
C VAL A 154 6.22 -7.19 6.83
N GLY A 155 6.88 -8.33 6.62
CA GLY A 155 8.25 -8.41 6.08
C GLY A 155 8.37 -9.38 4.91
N ASP A 156 9.42 -9.17 4.10
CA ASP A 156 9.73 -10.00 2.95
C ASP A 156 9.93 -11.48 3.29
N GLY A 157 9.34 -12.35 2.46
CA GLY A 157 9.49 -13.80 2.53
C GLY A 157 8.81 -14.44 3.74
N GLN A 158 8.15 -13.66 4.61
CA GLN A 158 7.46 -14.19 5.78
C GLN A 158 6.16 -14.90 5.41
N THR A 159 5.65 -15.70 6.35
CA THR A 159 4.33 -16.35 6.24
C THR A 159 3.46 -15.93 7.41
N TYR A 160 2.25 -15.47 7.10
CA TYR A 160 1.26 -14.99 8.08
C TYR A 160 -0.03 -15.79 8.02
N GLY A 161 -0.85 -15.66 9.07
CA GLY A 161 -2.19 -16.23 9.13
C GLY A 161 -3.20 -15.50 8.25
N ILE A 162 -4.36 -16.13 8.06
CA ILE A 162 -5.38 -15.68 7.10
C ILE A 162 -6.08 -14.36 7.45
N ALA A 163 -5.95 -13.86 8.68
CA ALA A 163 -6.55 -12.61 9.13
C ALA A 163 -5.53 -11.46 9.28
N MET A 164 -4.30 -11.61 8.78
CA MET A 164 -3.24 -10.61 8.94
C MET A 164 -3.63 -9.27 8.32
N PRO A 165 -3.82 -8.19 9.11
CA PRO A 165 -3.96 -6.85 8.56
C PRO A 165 -2.59 -6.32 8.13
N ILE A 166 -2.54 -5.58 7.04
CA ILE A 166 -1.33 -4.91 6.56
C ILE A 166 -1.36 -3.49 7.10
N ALA A 167 -0.52 -3.18 8.06
CA ALA A 167 -0.43 -1.87 8.69
C ALA A 167 0.77 -1.09 8.18
N LEU A 168 0.54 0.16 7.76
CA LEU A 168 1.57 1.16 7.53
C LEU A 168 1.46 2.21 8.63
N THR A 169 2.48 2.31 9.49
CA THR A 169 2.51 3.24 10.62
C THR A 169 3.49 4.37 10.39
N PHE A 170 3.16 5.54 10.93
CA PHE A 170 3.94 6.77 10.86
C PHE A 170 4.26 7.31 12.26
N PRO A 171 5.39 7.98 12.46
CA PRO A 171 5.78 8.51 13.79
C PRO A 171 4.95 9.72 14.24
N SER A 172 4.09 10.26 13.39
CA SER A 172 3.17 11.37 13.69
C SER A 172 2.00 11.40 12.72
N PRO A 173 0.88 12.08 13.07
CA PRO A 173 -0.32 12.14 12.24
C PRO A 173 -0.07 12.61 10.81
N VAL A 174 -0.69 11.92 9.84
CA VAL A 174 -0.74 12.28 8.42
C VAL A 174 -1.93 13.21 8.20
N LYS A 175 -1.68 14.43 7.70
CA LYS A 175 -2.73 15.41 7.43
C LYS A 175 -3.34 15.27 6.03
N ASP A 176 -2.54 14.92 5.04
CA ASP A 176 -2.99 14.62 3.68
C ASP A 176 -3.08 13.10 3.47
N LYS A 177 -4.08 12.48 4.14
CA LYS A 177 -4.32 11.04 4.09
C LYS A 177 -4.63 10.55 2.67
N ALA A 178 -5.38 11.33 1.90
CA ALA A 178 -5.79 10.95 0.55
C ALA A 178 -4.60 10.85 -0.41
N SER A 179 -3.62 11.76 -0.31
CA SER A 179 -2.41 11.69 -1.13
C SER A 179 -1.54 10.48 -0.78
N VAL A 180 -1.42 10.17 0.50
CA VAL A 180 -0.71 8.96 0.96
C VAL A 180 -1.45 7.71 0.47
N GLU A 181 -2.76 7.60 0.70
CA GLU A 181 -3.53 6.39 0.35
C GLU A 181 -3.50 6.09 -1.16
N ARG A 182 -3.52 7.11 -2.03
CA ARG A 182 -3.34 6.92 -3.49
C ARG A 182 -1.97 6.33 -3.87
N ALA A 183 -0.98 6.46 -3.01
CA ALA A 183 0.37 5.92 -3.20
C ALA A 183 0.54 4.49 -2.65
N LEU A 184 -0.52 3.93 -2.04
CA LEU A 184 -0.53 2.59 -1.48
C LEU A 184 -1.16 1.60 -2.44
N SER A 185 -0.60 0.39 -2.52
CA SER A 185 -1.21 -0.72 -3.27
C SER A 185 -1.00 -2.05 -2.55
N VAL A 186 -1.98 -2.94 -2.71
CA VAL A 186 -1.88 -4.35 -2.30
C VAL A 186 -2.29 -5.22 -3.49
N GLU A 187 -1.36 -6.03 -3.95
CA GLU A 187 -1.58 -7.02 -5.00
C GLU A 187 -1.60 -8.42 -4.39
N THR A 188 -2.59 -9.22 -4.78
CA THR A 188 -2.76 -10.59 -4.25
C THR A 188 -2.93 -11.61 -5.35
N THR A 189 -2.40 -12.82 -5.14
CA THR A 189 -2.61 -13.96 -6.03
C THR A 189 -3.00 -15.19 -5.19
N PRO A 190 -4.26 -15.68 -5.26
CA PRO A 190 -5.37 -15.15 -6.08
C PRO A 190 -5.83 -13.76 -5.65
N LYS A 191 -6.50 -13.03 -6.58
CA LYS A 191 -7.01 -11.69 -6.31
C LYS A 191 -7.99 -11.70 -5.12
N THR A 192 -7.77 -10.78 -4.19
CA THR A 192 -8.56 -10.64 -2.95
C THR A 192 -9.14 -9.22 -2.87
N GLU A 193 -10.43 -9.11 -2.61
CA GLU A 193 -11.09 -7.82 -2.33
C GLU A 193 -10.64 -7.31 -0.97
N GLY A 194 -10.21 -6.05 -0.87
CA GLY A 194 -9.78 -5.43 0.38
C GLY A 194 -9.79 -3.92 0.30
N SER A 195 -9.65 -3.26 1.43
CA SER A 195 -9.68 -1.79 1.54
C SER A 195 -8.72 -1.28 2.59
N TRP A 196 -8.16 -0.10 2.34
CA TRP A 196 -7.45 0.69 3.34
C TRP A 196 -8.44 1.39 4.27
N ALA A 197 -8.01 1.61 5.51
CA ALA A 197 -8.76 2.35 6.53
C ALA A 197 -7.75 3.09 7.43
N TRP A 198 -7.99 4.37 7.68
CA TRP A 198 -7.21 5.16 8.63
C TRP A 198 -7.77 4.97 10.03
N LEU A 199 -6.89 4.61 10.96
CA LEU A 199 -7.27 4.44 12.35
C LEU A 199 -7.23 5.77 13.11
N GLU A 200 -7.82 5.78 14.29
CA GLU A 200 -7.86 6.95 15.19
C GLU A 200 -6.44 7.48 15.45
N GLY A 201 -6.28 8.80 15.47
CA GLY A 201 -4.98 9.47 15.63
C GLY A 201 -4.22 9.70 14.33
N ASP A 202 -4.69 9.21 13.18
CA ASP A 202 -4.11 9.44 11.84
C ASP A 202 -2.62 9.06 11.72
N THR A 203 -2.12 8.17 12.59
CA THR A 203 -0.74 7.67 12.57
C THR A 203 -0.61 6.30 11.94
N SER A 204 -1.74 5.66 11.61
CA SER A 204 -1.74 4.30 11.06
C SER A 204 -2.83 4.16 10.02
N VAL A 205 -2.50 3.51 8.91
CA VAL A 205 -3.45 3.10 7.88
C VAL A 205 -3.30 1.59 7.68
N HIS A 206 -4.43 0.87 7.82
CA HIS A 206 -4.46 -0.58 7.70
C HIS A 206 -5.21 -1.00 6.45
N TRP A 207 -4.74 -2.07 5.83
CA TRP A 207 -5.48 -2.77 4.79
C TRP A 207 -5.85 -4.16 5.29
N ARG A 208 -7.13 -4.51 5.17
CA ARG A 208 -7.56 -5.88 5.35
C ARG A 208 -8.43 -6.35 4.19
N PRO A 209 -8.47 -7.66 3.91
CA PRO A 209 -9.44 -8.20 2.99
C PRO A 209 -10.86 -8.09 3.58
N LYS A 210 -11.86 -8.16 2.72
CA LYS A 210 -13.27 -8.20 3.12
C LYS A 210 -13.57 -9.46 3.93
N GLU A 211 -13.13 -10.59 3.45
CA GLU A 211 -13.14 -11.90 4.11
C GLU A 211 -11.70 -12.29 4.42
N TYR A 212 -11.46 -13.24 5.33
CA TYR A 212 -10.12 -13.77 5.54
C TYR A 212 -9.46 -14.18 4.23
N PHE A 213 -8.15 -14.00 4.14
CA PHE A 213 -7.40 -14.45 2.98
C PHE A 213 -7.61 -15.95 2.72
N LYS A 214 -7.65 -16.33 1.47
CA LYS A 214 -7.53 -17.74 1.10
C LYS A 214 -6.14 -18.26 1.46
N PRO A 215 -6.01 -19.51 1.95
CA PRO A 215 -4.71 -20.12 2.17
C PRO A 215 -3.82 -20.07 0.92
N ASN A 216 -2.50 -19.97 1.14
CA ASN A 216 -1.49 -19.90 0.09
C ASN A 216 -1.58 -18.68 -0.84
N THR A 217 -2.28 -17.61 -0.44
CA THR A 217 -2.29 -16.34 -1.16
C THR A 217 -0.91 -15.69 -1.07
N LYS A 218 -0.37 -15.27 -2.21
CA LYS A 218 0.80 -14.39 -2.29
C LYS A 218 0.33 -12.94 -2.21
N VAL A 219 1.04 -12.13 -1.42
CA VAL A 219 0.71 -10.72 -1.19
C VAL A 219 1.94 -9.87 -1.46
N VAL A 220 1.75 -8.79 -2.22
CA VAL A 220 2.75 -7.73 -2.41
C VAL A 220 2.09 -6.42 -1.98
N VAL A 221 2.66 -5.77 -0.97
CA VAL A 221 2.27 -4.43 -0.56
C VAL A 221 3.35 -3.44 -0.98
N SER A 222 2.91 -2.29 -1.54
CA SER A 222 3.80 -1.20 -1.91
C SER A 222 3.23 0.12 -1.41
N ALA A 223 4.06 0.90 -0.74
CA ALA A 223 3.80 2.26 -0.33
C ALA A 223 4.84 3.15 -1.03
N ASN A 224 4.46 3.69 -2.22
CA ASN A 224 5.31 4.54 -3.05
C ASN A 224 5.21 5.99 -2.57
N ILE A 225 5.62 6.21 -1.32
CA ILE A 225 5.43 7.46 -0.59
C ILE A 225 6.57 8.47 -0.74
N TYR A 226 7.68 8.11 -1.40
CA TYR A 226 8.74 9.08 -1.70
C TYR A 226 8.20 10.22 -2.58
N GLY A 227 8.39 11.46 -2.14
CA GLY A 227 7.87 12.62 -2.85
C GLY A 227 6.39 12.93 -2.63
N VAL A 228 5.66 12.09 -1.90
CA VAL A 228 4.23 12.28 -1.62
C VAL A 228 4.06 13.24 -0.45
N SER A 229 3.19 14.24 -0.63
CA SER A 229 2.79 15.15 0.45
C SER A 229 1.99 14.39 1.52
N MET A 230 2.32 14.66 2.77
CA MET A 230 1.60 14.18 3.95
C MET A 230 0.90 15.34 4.69
N GLY A 231 0.87 16.54 4.04
CA GLY A 231 0.34 17.79 4.60
C GLY A 231 1.38 18.59 5.39
N ASP A 232 1.11 19.89 5.58
CA ASP A 232 1.93 20.82 6.38
C ASP A 232 3.43 20.85 6.02
N GLY A 233 3.77 20.67 4.74
CA GLY A 233 5.16 20.64 4.27
C GLY A 233 5.93 19.38 4.69
N VAL A 234 5.26 18.34 5.14
CA VAL A 234 5.81 17.01 5.42
C VAL A 234 5.69 16.14 4.17
N TYR A 235 6.75 15.42 3.84
CA TYR A 235 6.79 14.54 2.67
C TYR A 235 7.37 13.17 3.03
N GLY A 236 7.00 12.15 2.28
CA GLY A 236 7.49 10.79 2.45
C GLY A 236 9.00 10.69 2.19
N LYS A 237 9.73 10.06 3.10
CA LYS A 237 11.19 9.96 3.04
C LYS A 237 11.69 8.97 2.00
N GLN A 238 11.03 7.83 1.89
CA GLN A 238 11.36 6.74 0.96
C GLN A 238 10.16 5.82 0.78
N ASP A 239 10.15 5.07 -0.31
CA ASP A 239 9.20 3.99 -0.54
C ASP A 239 9.48 2.82 0.41
N VAL A 240 8.42 2.10 0.77
CA VAL A 240 8.52 0.83 1.51
C VAL A 240 7.64 -0.22 0.84
N SER A 241 8.09 -1.46 0.82
CA SER A 241 7.33 -2.57 0.24
C SER A 241 7.66 -3.87 0.97
N ALA A 242 6.76 -4.85 0.87
CA ALA A 242 6.99 -6.20 1.33
C ALA A 242 6.26 -7.21 0.43
N SER A 243 6.87 -8.39 0.24
CA SER A 243 6.27 -9.53 -0.43
C SER A 243 6.27 -10.71 0.52
N PHE A 244 5.09 -11.28 0.80
CA PHE A 244 4.91 -12.33 1.78
C PHE A 244 3.83 -13.33 1.35
N ASN A 245 3.67 -14.41 2.13
CA ASN A 245 2.68 -15.44 1.87
C ASN A 245 1.66 -15.54 3.01
N ILE A 246 0.44 -15.90 2.68
CA ILE A 246 -0.55 -16.36 3.63
C ILE A 246 -0.40 -17.88 3.74
N GLY A 247 -0.33 -18.39 4.94
CA GLY A 247 -0.16 -19.81 5.22
C GLY A 247 -1.48 -20.58 5.14
N ARG A 248 -1.55 -21.63 5.94
CA ARG A 248 -2.75 -22.44 6.13
C ARG A 248 -3.89 -21.65 6.76
N SER A 249 -5.12 -22.08 6.62
CA SER A 249 -6.24 -21.60 7.43
C SER A 249 -6.14 -22.20 8.84
N GLN A 250 -6.03 -21.35 9.86
CA GLN A 250 -6.20 -21.78 11.27
C GLN A 250 -6.97 -20.70 12.01
N ILE A 251 -8.08 -21.10 12.62
CA ILE A 251 -8.98 -20.23 13.37
C ILE A 251 -9.11 -20.79 14.77
N VAL A 252 -8.88 -19.93 15.75
CA VAL A 252 -9.23 -20.25 17.15
C VAL A 252 -10.67 -19.80 17.39
N LYS A 253 -11.47 -20.67 17.99
CA LYS A 253 -12.82 -20.38 18.48
C LYS A 253 -12.86 -20.54 19.99
N GLY A 254 -12.99 -19.43 20.70
CA GLY A 254 -13.07 -19.38 22.13
C GLY A 254 -14.49 -19.05 22.60
N ASN A 255 -14.98 -19.74 23.65
CA ASN A 255 -16.23 -19.40 24.28
C ASN A 255 -16.00 -19.26 25.79
N THR A 256 -16.19 -18.02 26.29
CA THR A 256 -15.90 -17.71 27.70
C THR A 256 -16.90 -18.37 28.66
N GLN A 257 -18.12 -18.68 28.22
CA GLN A 257 -19.16 -19.32 29.03
C GLN A 257 -18.98 -20.85 29.08
N GLU A 258 -18.48 -21.42 28.00
CA GLU A 258 -18.19 -22.87 27.91
C GLU A 258 -16.80 -23.22 28.44
N HIS A 259 -15.95 -22.22 28.69
CA HIS A 259 -14.57 -22.38 29.14
C HIS A 259 -13.73 -23.27 28.22
N THR A 260 -13.96 -23.17 26.89
CA THR A 260 -13.30 -23.98 25.86
C THR A 260 -12.59 -23.11 24.84
N MET A 261 -11.52 -23.64 24.25
CA MET A 261 -10.80 -23.08 23.12
C MET A 261 -10.57 -24.15 22.06
N GLN A 262 -11.26 -24.05 20.96
CA GLN A 262 -11.11 -24.96 19.81
C GLN A 262 -10.18 -24.34 18.77
N VAL A 263 -9.36 -25.17 18.13
CA VAL A 263 -8.55 -24.77 16.97
C VAL A 263 -9.04 -25.53 15.75
N VAL A 264 -9.52 -24.78 14.76
CA VAL A 264 -10.00 -25.30 13.48
C VAL A 264 -8.93 -25.01 12.43
N ARG A 265 -8.41 -26.04 11.78
CA ARG A 265 -7.42 -25.93 10.70
C ARG A 265 -7.99 -26.54 9.44
N ASP A 266 -7.97 -25.77 8.35
CA ASP A 266 -8.48 -26.16 7.04
C ASP A 266 -9.88 -26.79 7.11
N GLY A 267 -10.75 -26.22 7.97
CA GLY A 267 -12.11 -26.65 8.21
C GLY A 267 -12.28 -27.82 9.19
N GLN A 268 -11.20 -28.40 9.70
CA GLN A 268 -11.24 -29.51 10.65
C GLN A 268 -10.83 -29.05 12.06
N GLN A 269 -11.59 -29.45 13.09
CA GLN A 269 -11.18 -29.24 14.48
C GLN A 269 -9.98 -30.15 14.79
N VAL A 270 -8.85 -29.52 15.11
CA VAL A 270 -7.58 -30.22 15.39
C VAL A 270 -7.17 -30.18 16.85
N MET A 271 -7.74 -29.26 17.64
CA MET A 271 -7.48 -29.13 19.07
C MET A 271 -8.75 -28.68 19.77
N ASP A 272 -8.92 -29.13 21.02
CA ASP A 272 -9.98 -28.70 21.94
C ASP A 272 -9.39 -28.63 23.34
N PHE A 273 -9.30 -27.44 23.90
CA PHE A 273 -8.62 -27.20 25.16
C PHE A 273 -9.55 -26.62 26.21
N PRO A 274 -9.53 -27.14 27.45
CA PRO A 274 -10.12 -26.46 28.59
C PRO A 274 -9.35 -25.17 28.88
N VAL A 275 -10.04 -24.05 29.07
CA VAL A 275 -9.49 -22.69 29.25
C VAL A 275 -10.08 -22.05 30.48
N SER A 276 -9.30 -21.16 31.11
CA SER A 276 -9.83 -20.16 32.05
C SER A 276 -9.59 -18.78 31.48
N TYR A 277 -10.66 -18.06 31.16
CA TYR A 277 -10.67 -16.70 30.64
C TYR A 277 -10.58 -15.65 31.75
N GLY A 278 -10.68 -14.39 31.36
CA GLY A 278 -10.76 -13.25 32.26
C GLY A 278 -11.97 -13.32 33.20
N LEU A 279 -11.85 -12.80 34.40
CA LEU A 279 -12.88 -12.85 35.45
C LEU A 279 -14.11 -12.03 35.02
N ASP A 280 -15.24 -12.70 34.79
CA ASP A 280 -16.47 -12.10 34.27
C ASP A 280 -17.08 -11.04 35.18
N SER A 281 -16.89 -11.15 36.50
CA SER A 281 -17.45 -10.20 37.49
C SER A 281 -16.67 -8.89 37.60
N ASP A 282 -15.50 -8.77 36.98
CA ASP A 282 -14.68 -7.56 36.98
C ASP A 282 -14.48 -7.05 35.54
N PRO A 283 -15.17 -5.96 35.13
CA PRO A 283 -15.07 -5.40 33.78
C PRO A 283 -13.64 -5.07 33.31
N GLY A 284 -12.70 -4.83 34.25
CA GLY A 284 -11.29 -4.57 33.94
C GLY A 284 -10.45 -5.82 33.75
N ARG A 285 -11.05 -7.02 33.95
CA ARG A 285 -10.39 -8.31 33.84
C ARG A 285 -11.03 -9.25 32.82
N VAL A 286 -12.13 -8.86 32.21
CA VAL A 286 -12.86 -9.68 31.23
C VAL A 286 -12.03 -9.87 29.98
N THR A 287 -12.04 -11.08 29.40
CA THR A 287 -11.57 -11.29 28.03
C THR A 287 -12.59 -10.69 27.06
N HIS A 288 -12.17 -9.87 26.11
CA HIS A 288 -13.10 -9.22 25.17
C HIS A 288 -13.60 -10.22 24.10
N SER A 289 -14.91 -10.18 23.82
CA SER A 289 -15.50 -10.88 22.66
C SER A 289 -15.18 -10.13 21.36
N GLY A 290 -15.05 -10.87 20.26
CA GLY A 290 -14.74 -10.34 18.95
C GLY A 290 -13.62 -11.11 18.27
N THR A 291 -13.21 -10.67 17.11
CA THR A 291 -12.10 -11.27 16.37
C THR A 291 -10.80 -10.56 16.69
N HIS A 292 -9.98 -11.22 17.47
CA HIS A 292 -8.59 -10.85 17.71
C HIS A 292 -7.68 -11.42 16.61
N VAL A 293 -6.48 -10.86 16.49
CA VAL A 293 -5.46 -11.34 15.56
C VAL A 293 -4.18 -11.66 16.34
N VAL A 294 -3.58 -12.81 16.09
CA VAL A 294 -2.29 -13.14 16.68
C VAL A 294 -1.24 -12.12 16.21
N MET A 295 -0.65 -11.40 17.16
CA MET A 295 0.31 -10.32 16.91
C MET A 295 1.76 -10.80 17.01
N SER A 296 2.07 -11.57 18.05
CA SER A 296 3.41 -12.08 18.34
C SER A 296 3.36 -13.30 19.21
N LYS A 297 4.46 -14.06 19.26
CA LYS A 297 4.60 -15.21 20.15
C LYS A 297 5.98 -15.23 20.82
N HIS A 298 6.00 -15.64 22.07
CA HIS A 298 7.17 -15.65 22.93
C HIS A 298 7.24 -16.97 23.72
N ALA A 299 8.39 -17.64 23.72
CA ALA A 299 8.56 -18.87 24.51
C ALA A 299 8.37 -18.61 26.02
N THR A 300 8.80 -17.43 26.47
CA THR A 300 8.54 -16.88 27.81
C THR A 300 8.24 -15.40 27.67
N TYR A 301 7.26 -14.90 28.41
CA TYR A 301 6.91 -13.49 28.45
C TYR A 301 6.73 -13.03 29.89
N SER A 302 7.32 -11.88 30.24
CA SER A 302 7.16 -11.26 31.56
C SER A 302 5.91 -10.37 31.54
N MET A 303 4.93 -10.69 32.36
CA MET A 303 3.68 -9.94 32.49
C MET A 303 3.69 -9.12 33.76
N SER A 304 3.27 -7.86 33.63
CA SER A 304 3.12 -6.91 34.74
C SER A 304 1.81 -6.17 34.62
N ASN A 305 1.04 -6.12 35.71
CA ASN A 305 -0.11 -5.25 35.86
C ASN A 305 -0.19 -4.78 37.30
N PRO A 306 0.44 -3.64 37.62
CA PRO A 306 0.45 -3.10 39.00
C PRO A 306 -0.92 -2.82 39.58
N ARG A 307 -1.92 -2.49 38.72
CA ARG A 307 -3.31 -2.30 39.15
C ARG A 307 -3.89 -3.53 39.84
N TYR A 308 -3.46 -4.71 39.42
CA TYR A 308 -3.93 -6.00 39.96
C TYR A 308 -2.85 -6.71 40.81
N GLY A 309 -1.80 -5.98 41.23
CA GLY A 309 -0.85 -6.44 42.24
C GLY A 309 0.17 -7.47 41.75
N TYR A 310 0.46 -7.57 40.45
CA TYR A 310 1.51 -8.43 39.97
C TYR A 310 2.50 -7.71 39.05
N THR A 311 3.77 -8.09 39.17
CA THR A 311 4.89 -7.55 38.39
C THR A 311 5.86 -8.66 38.07
N ASP A 312 6.40 -8.67 36.84
CA ASP A 312 7.41 -9.62 36.35
C ASP A 312 7.05 -11.10 36.49
N VAL A 313 5.75 -11.42 36.31
CA VAL A 313 5.28 -12.80 36.28
C VAL A 313 5.60 -13.44 34.94
N ASN A 314 6.57 -14.36 34.94
CA ASN A 314 6.95 -15.11 33.74
C ASN A 314 5.96 -16.21 33.41
N VAL A 315 5.39 -16.15 32.18
CA VAL A 315 4.48 -17.17 31.65
C VAL A 315 5.09 -17.81 30.40
N PRO A 316 4.98 -19.16 30.28
CA PRO A 316 5.49 -19.86 29.11
C PRO A 316 4.49 -19.83 27.95
N TRP A 317 5.02 -19.91 26.72
CA TRP A 317 4.27 -20.11 25.49
C TRP A 317 3.23 -19.03 25.25
N ALA A 318 3.62 -17.78 25.46
CA ALA A 318 2.73 -16.63 25.37
C ALA A 318 2.52 -16.19 23.91
N VAL A 319 1.26 -16.13 23.50
CA VAL A 319 0.79 -15.66 22.19
C VAL A 319 -0.05 -14.40 22.41
N ARG A 320 0.43 -13.24 21.99
CA ARG A 320 -0.29 -11.97 22.11
C ARG A 320 -1.40 -11.89 21.09
N ILE A 321 -2.61 -11.50 21.51
CA ILE A 321 -3.80 -11.41 20.65
C ILE A 321 -4.48 -10.02 20.64
N SER A 322 -4.03 -9.09 21.49
CA SER A 322 -4.51 -7.70 21.47
C SER A 322 -3.50 -6.73 22.07
N ASN A 323 -3.69 -5.44 21.79
CA ASN A 323 -2.84 -4.38 22.35
C ASN A 323 -3.21 -4.02 23.81
N ASN A 324 -4.41 -4.36 24.27
CA ASN A 324 -4.83 -4.17 25.66
C ASN A 324 -4.18 -5.18 26.64
N GLY A 325 -3.36 -6.12 26.15
CA GLY A 325 -2.61 -7.05 27.00
C GLY A 325 -3.21 -8.44 27.13
N GLU A 326 -4.10 -8.85 26.26
CA GLU A 326 -4.64 -10.22 26.23
C GLU A 326 -3.69 -11.16 25.49
N PHE A 327 -3.47 -12.31 26.10
CA PHE A 327 -2.60 -13.38 25.59
C PHE A 327 -3.27 -14.74 25.76
N ILE A 328 -2.85 -15.70 24.95
CA ILE A 328 -3.04 -17.14 25.18
C ILE A 328 -1.71 -17.65 25.70
N HIS A 329 -1.68 -18.25 26.91
CA HIS A 329 -0.42 -18.69 27.52
C HIS A 329 -0.59 -19.85 28.50
N GLY A 330 0.51 -20.49 28.83
CA GLY A 330 0.55 -21.55 29.86
C GLY A 330 0.53 -20.95 31.27
N LEU A 331 -0.31 -21.54 32.17
CA LEU A 331 -0.33 -21.18 33.58
C LEU A 331 -0.70 -22.42 34.44
N ALA A 332 0.29 -23.06 35.01
CA ALA A 332 0.10 -24.28 35.83
C ALA A 332 -0.83 -24.02 37.03
N GLY A 333 -0.72 -22.85 37.66
CA GLY A 333 -1.53 -22.50 38.84
C GLY A 333 -3.03 -22.31 38.56
N SER A 334 -3.45 -22.27 37.28
CA SER A 334 -4.86 -22.11 36.87
C SER A 334 -5.51 -23.40 36.37
N ILE A 335 -4.81 -24.54 36.34
CA ILE A 335 -5.32 -25.82 35.79
C ILE A 335 -6.64 -26.24 36.47
N TRP A 336 -6.79 -26.00 37.76
CA TRP A 336 -8.01 -26.32 38.51
C TRP A 336 -9.25 -25.55 38.02
N ALA A 337 -9.05 -24.38 37.42
CA ALA A 337 -10.12 -23.51 36.92
C ALA A 337 -10.40 -23.74 35.41
N GLN A 338 -9.45 -24.26 34.65
CA GLN A 338 -9.57 -24.49 33.21
C GLN A 338 -10.72 -25.45 32.89
N GLY A 339 -11.61 -25.04 31.96
CA GLY A 339 -12.82 -25.77 31.62
C GLY A 339 -13.94 -25.67 32.65
N LYS A 340 -13.82 -24.75 33.64
CA LYS A 340 -14.79 -24.68 34.75
C LYS A 340 -15.10 -23.26 35.22
N LYS A 341 -14.13 -22.34 35.20
CA LYS A 341 -14.26 -21.01 35.80
C LYS A 341 -13.27 -20.03 35.20
N ASN A 342 -13.70 -18.79 35.01
CA ASN A 342 -12.91 -17.66 34.55
C ASN A 342 -12.27 -16.94 35.75
N ILE A 343 -10.94 -16.82 35.78
CA ILE A 343 -10.20 -16.24 36.92
C ILE A 343 -9.06 -15.31 36.52
N SER A 344 -8.72 -15.21 35.21
CA SER A 344 -7.57 -14.44 34.75
C SER A 344 -7.83 -12.91 34.76
N HIS A 345 -6.87 -12.16 34.24
CA HIS A 345 -6.98 -10.71 34.04
C HIS A 345 -7.14 -10.33 32.56
N GLY A 346 -7.88 -11.16 31.79
CA GLY A 346 -8.15 -11.00 30.38
C GLY A 346 -7.50 -12.08 29.50
N CYS A 347 -6.42 -12.69 29.94
CA CYS A 347 -5.74 -13.74 29.18
C CYS A 347 -6.52 -15.06 29.13
N LEU A 348 -6.23 -15.88 28.12
CA LEU A 348 -6.68 -17.25 27.96
C LEU A 348 -5.62 -18.19 28.61
N ASN A 349 -5.91 -18.67 29.81
CA ASN A 349 -5.01 -19.54 30.57
C ASN A 349 -5.20 -21.01 30.16
N LEU A 350 -4.16 -21.61 29.63
CA LEU A 350 -4.06 -23.03 29.29
C LEU A 350 -3.11 -23.76 30.25
N SER A 351 -3.17 -25.10 30.29
CA SER A 351 -2.07 -25.87 30.87
C SER A 351 -0.78 -25.60 30.08
N PRO A 352 0.41 -25.62 30.69
CA PRO A 352 1.66 -25.41 29.95
C PRO A 352 1.83 -26.36 28.76
N ALA A 353 1.33 -27.59 28.84
CA ALA A 353 1.37 -28.57 27.76
C ALA A 353 0.47 -28.13 26.58
N ASN A 354 -0.79 -27.76 26.84
CA ASN A 354 -1.73 -27.29 25.81
C ASN A 354 -1.25 -25.96 25.17
N ALA A 355 -0.74 -25.04 25.98
CA ALA A 355 -0.16 -23.79 25.49
C ALA A 355 1.02 -24.02 24.54
N LYS A 356 1.89 -25.00 24.83
CA LYS A 356 3.02 -25.42 23.97
C LYS A 356 2.51 -25.94 22.62
N ILE A 357 1.51 -26.83 22.63
CA ILE A 357 0.93 -27.41 21.41
C ILE A 357 0.34 -26.27 20.52
N TYR A 358 -0.41 -25.34 21.13
CA TYR A 358 -0.96 -24.18 20.41
C TYR A 358 0.16 -23.28 19.87
N TYR A 359 1.11 -22.89 20.74
CA TYR A 359 2.24 -22.02 20.40
C TYR A 359 3.05 -22.53 19.19
N ASP A 360 3.29 -23.85 19.12
CA ASP A 360 4.05 -24.44 18.01
C ASP A 360 3.29 -24.38 16.68
N SER A 361 1.96 -24.30 16.73
CA SER A 361 1.09 -24.34 15.56
C SER A 361 0.73 -22.96 14.99
N VAL A 362 0.80 -21.91 15.80
CA VAL A 362 0.25 -20.59 15.49
C VAL A 362 1.19 -19.74 14.65
N LEU A 363 0.60 -18.92 13.75
CA LEU A 363 1.28 -17.88 12.98
C LEU A 363 0.77 -16.50 13.40
N PRO A 364 1.62 -15.46 13.41
CA PRO A 364 1.12 -14.08 13.41
C PRO A 364 0.12 -13.88 12.28
N GLY A 365 -1.03 -13.23 12.57
CA GLY A 365 -2.12 -13.10 11.61
C GLY A 365 -3.17 -14.21 11.66
N ASP A 366 -3.04 -15.24 12.50
CA ASP A 366 -4.13 -16.19 12.73
C ASP A 366 -5.28 -15.50 13.50
N PRO A 367 -6.55 -15.67 13.11
CA PRO A 367 -7.70 -15.13 13.84
C PRO A 367 -8.00 -15.91 15.11
N VAL A 368 -8.38 -15.19 16.16
CA VAL A 368 -8.87 -15.73 17.43
C VAL A 368 -10.25 -15.12 17.71
N GLU A 369 -11.28 -15.90 17.43
CA GLU A 369 -12.68 -15.52 17.54
C GLU A 369 -13.18 -15.86 18.95
N ILE A 370 -13.43 -14.85 19.78
CA ILE A 370 -13.92 -15.00 21.17
C ILE A 370 -15.39 -14.62 21.21
N SER A 371 -16.17 -15.43 21.91
CA SER A 371 -17.60 -15.24 22.15
C SER A 371 -17.96 -15.42 23.63
N GLY A 372 -19.17 -15.02 24.00
CA GLY A 372 -19.72 -15.23 25.33
C GLY A 372 -19.33 -14.21 26.40
N SER A 373 -18.47 -13.26 26.11
CA SER A 373 -18.07 -12.21 27.04
C SER A 373 -19.05 -11.03 27.08
N THR A 374 -19.07 -10.31 28.20
CA THR A 374 -19.84 -9.08 28.39
C THR A 374 -19.20 -7.83 27.79
N GLN A 375 -17.92 -7.88 27.46
CA GLN A 375 -17.16 -6.80 26.84
C GLN A 375 -16.82 -7.14 25.40
N GLN A 376 -16.83 -6.11 24.53
CA GLN A 376 -16.48 -6.26 23.13
C GLN A 376 -15.11 -5.63 22.86
N LEU A 377 -14.31 -6.30 22.04
CA LEU A 377 -13.08 -5.75 21.47
C LEU A 377 -13.42 -4.55 20.59
N GLY A 378 -12.62 -3.49 20.65
CA GLY A 378 -12.84 -2.30 19.85
C GLY A 378 -11.64 -1.35 19.84
N ALA A 379 -11.81 -0.15 19.29
CA ALA A 379 -10.73 0.83 19.11
C ALA A 379 -9.98 1.19 20.41
N LYS A 380 -10.67 1.17 21.56
CA LYS A 380 -10.06 1.39 22.88
C LYS A 380 -9.01 0.37 23.28
N ASP A 381 -9.01 -0.80 22.62
CA ASP A 381 -8.11 -1.92 22.91
C ASP A 381 -6.86 -1.92 22.02
N GLY A 382 -6.68 -0.88 21.20
CA GLY A 382 -5.51 -0.65 20.33
C GLY A 382 -5.76 -0.96 18.86
N ASP A 383 -4.70 -0.90 18.06
CA ASP A 383 -4.76 -0.84 16.59
C ASP A 383 -5.08 -2.17 15.90
N TYR A 384 -5.10 -3.31 16.61
CA TYR A 384 -5.40 -4.62 16.00
C TYR A 384 -6.86 -5.03 16.22
N ASN A 385 -7.76 -4.07 16.03
CA ASN A 385 -9.20 -4.26 16.11
C ASN A 385 -9.90 -4.23 14.73
N ASP A 386 -9.15 -4.39 13.64
CA ASP A 386 -9.62 -4.30 12.25
C ASP A 386 -10.87 -5.13 12.00
N TRP A 387 -10.91 -6.34 12.52
CA TRP A 387 -11.98 -7.32 12.30
C TRP A 387 -13.23 -7.10 13.17
N THR A 388 -13.23 -6.10 14.05
CA THR A 388 -14.41 -5.70 14.83
C THR A 388 -15.35 -4.79 14.04
N TYR A 389 -14.86 -4.17 12.97
CA TYR A 389 -15.68 -3.39 12.05
C TYR A 389 -16.36 -4.30 11.04
N ASP A 390 -17.67 -4.09 10.78
CA ASP A 390 -18.29 -4.61 9.57
C ASP A 390 -17.64 -3.98 8.32
N TRP A 391 -17.86 -4.61 7.15
CA TRP A 391 -17.19 -4.18 5.92
C TRP A 391 -17.59 -2.77 5.49
N ALA A 392 -18.86 -2.40 5.63
CA ALA A 392 -19.37 -1.09 5.25
C ALA A 392 -18.80 0.02 6.14
N SER A 393 -18.66 -0.24 7.43
CA SER A 393 -18.00 0.67 8.38
C SER A 393 -16.51 0.78 8.11
N TRP A 394 -15.83 -0.34 7.80
CA TRP A 394 -14.42 -0.36 7.47
C TRP A 394 -14.08 0.50 6.25
N THR A 395 -14.83 0.32 5.15
CA THR A 395 -14.56 1.06 3.91
C THR A 395 -14.77 2.56 4.03
N LYS A 396 -15.62 3.02 4.95
CA LYS A 396 -15.81 4.47 5.21
C LYS A 396 -14.61 5.14 5.89
N LEU A 397 -13.69 4.38 6.47
CA LEU A 397 -12.46 4.90 7.07
C LEU A 397 -11.36 5.17 6.04
N SER A 398 -11.55 4.79 4.78
CA SER A 398 -10.66 5.17 3.68
C SER A 398 -10.74 6.69 3.41
N ALA A 399 -9.60 7.34 3.22
CA ALA A 399 -9.56 8.74 2.81
C ALA A 399 -9.96 8.96 1.34
N LEU A 400 -10.18 7.87 0.60
CA LEU A 400 -10.62 7.86 -0.80
C LEU A 400 -12.09 7.40 -0.93
N SER A 401 -12.75 7.05 0.17
CA SER A 401 -14.18 6.77 0.16
C SER A 401 -14.94 8.06 -0.20
N ALA A 402 -15.80 7.97 -1.23
CA ALA A 402 -16.67 9.07 -1.66
C ALA A 402 -17.86 9.25 -0.69
#